data_2004f5692d088c1a2fc6d30a14b2ba62
#
_entry.id   2004f5692d088c1a2fc6d30a14b2ba62
#
_cell.length_a   1.000
_cell.length_b   1.000
_cell.length_c   1.000
_cell.angle_alpha   90.00
_cell.angle_beta   90.00
_cell.angle_gamma   90.00
#
_symmetry.space_group_name_H-M   'P 1'
#
loop_
_entity.id
_entity.type
_entity.pdbx_description
1 polymer ?
#
loop_
_entity_poly.entity_id
_entity_poly.type
_entity_poly.pdbx_seq_one_letter_code
_entity_poly.pdbx_strand_id
1 'polypeptide(L)'
;YTQSQNQAFCFVKDASVNGESIEEGDWMIAYNGNVVVGARMWNGEYTDIPLMGLDVDDINTAGYAEHGSYISFKIYDASEGKLVDMTLTEGESVWTNNAMTVVSMSDIILPTEVSLSKAYPNPFNPSTTISYDVPSDMNISLAVYDIRGRMVAELANGMREQGRYDVIWNAENQSSGVYFMKLVAGNTMKTQKMVLIK
;
A
#
# COMPACT_ATOMS: atom_id res chain seq x y z
N TYR A 1 -12.94 -20.29 -13.41
CA TYR A 1 -11.86 -21.29 -13.40
C TYR A 1 -12.42 -22.70 -13.29
N THR A 2 -11.63 -23.68 -13.73
CA THR A 2 -11.96 -25.11 -13.63
C THR A 2 -11.30 -25.68 -12.37
N GLN A 3 -11.97 -26.61 -11.70
CA GLN A 3 -11.39 -27.28 -10.54
C GLN A 3 -10.26 -28.23 -10.99
N SER A 4 -9.12 -28.16 -10.27
CA SER A 4 -7.96 -29.02 -10.47
C SER A 4 -7.80 -30.01 -9.32
N GLN A 5 -7.14 -31.16 -9.58
CA GLN A 5 -6.70 -32.09 -8.52
C GLN A 5 -5.57 -31.47 -7.68
N ASN A 6 -4.75 -30.58 -8.27
CA ASN A 6 -3.71 -29.83 -7.58
C ASN A 6 -4.29 -28.52 -7.06
N GLN A 7 -4.33 -28.36 -5.75
CA GLN A 7 -4.91 -27.17 -5.14
C GLN A 7 -4.22 -26.78 -3.83
N ALA A 8 -4.29 -25.52 -3.49
CA ALA A 8 -3.93 -24.96 -2.21
C ALA A 8 -5.07 -24.08 -1.70
N PHE A 9 -5.03 -23.65 -0.46
CA PHE A 9 -6.02 -22.76 0.13
C PHE A 9 -5.36 -21.55 0.74
N CYS A 10 -5.87 -20.37 0.40
CA CYS A 10 -5.47 -19.12 1.00
C CYS A 10 -6.61 -18.60 1.87
N PHE A 11 -6.39 -18.49 3.17
CA PHE A 11 -7.35 -17.92 4.11
C PHE A 11 -7.09 -16.44 4.25
N VAL A 12 -8.08 -15.61 3.92
CA VAL A 12 -7.97 -14.16 4.04
C VAL A 12 -8.46 -13.75 5.41
N LYS A 13 -7.51 -13.30 6.24
CA LYS A 13 -7.80 -12.82 7.59
C LYS A 13 -8.47 -11.46 7.56
N ASP A 14 -7.94 -10.57 6.71
CA ASP A 14 -8.40 -9.20 6.56
C ASP A 14 -8.17 -8.69 5.13
N ALA A 15 -9.13 -7.92 4.61
CA ALA A 15 -9.01 -7.26 3.33
C ALA A 15 -9.70 -5.89 3.36
N SER A 16 -9.04 -4.85 2.81
CA SER A 16 -9.58 -3.50 2.78
C SER A 16 -9.37 -2.83 1.41
N VAL A 17 -10.35 -2.04 1.00
CA VAL A 17 -10.33 -1.20 -0.21
C VAL A 17 -10.58 0.24 0.20
N ASN A 18 -9.72 1.18 -0.24
CA ASN A 18 -9.76 2.59 0.17
C ASN A 18 -9.71 2.80 1.69
N GLY A 19 -9.13 1.85 2.44
CA GLY A 19 -9.05 1.90 3.91
C GLY A 19 -10.32 1.42 4.64
N GLU A 20 -11.33 0.95 3.93
CA GLU A 20 -12.54 0.33 4.48
C GLU A 20 -12.50 -1.18 4.28
N SER A 21 -12.93 -1.95 5.28
CA SER A 21 -13.02 -3.42 5.16
C SER A 21 -14.02 -3.80 4.07
N ILE A 22 -13.69 -4.84 3.29
CA ILE A 22 -14.59 -5.37 2.28
C ILE A 22 -15.84 -5.98 2.92
N GLU A 23 -16.93 -5.96 2.17
CA GLU A 23 -18.27 -6.35 2.65
C GLU A 23 -18.72 -7.70 2.07
N GLU A 24 -19.77 -8.27 2.67
CA GLU A 24 -20.43 -9.45 2.14
C GLU A 24 -21.02 -9.14 0.75
N GLY A 25 -20.65 -9.95 -0.25
CA GLY A 25 -21.01 -9.73 -1.66
C GLY A 25 -19.81 -9.37 -2.53
N ASP A 26 -18.72 -8.89 -1.94
CA ASP A 26 -17.45 -8.67 -2.65
C ASP A 26 -16.80 -10.01 -2.98
N TRP A 27 -16.08 -10.03 -4.10
CA TRP A 27 -15.38 -11.23 -4.54
C TRP A 27 -13.88 -11.07 -4.47
N MET A 28 -13.23 -12.02 -3.82
CA MET A 28 -11.79 -12.18 -3.84
C MET A 28 -11.42 -13.10 -5.00
N ILE A 29 -10.51 -12.64 -5.87
CA ILE A 29 -10.11 -13.34 -7.09
C ILE A 29 -8.60 -13.51 -7.10
N ALA A 30 -8.15 -14.76 -7.24
CA ALA A 30 -6.73 -15.11 -7.29
C ALA A 30 -6.27 -15.37 -8.73
N TYR A 31 -5.09 -14.88 -9.07
CA TYR A 31 -4.50 -14.96 -10.40
C TYR A 31 -3.10 -15.57 -10.37
N ASN A 32 -2.79 -16.42 -11.36
CA ASN A 32 -1.43 -16.74 -11.76
C ASN A 32 -1.14 -15.99 -13.07
N GLY A 33 -0.36 -14.91 -13.00
CA GLY A 33 -0.25 -13.98 -14.11
C GLY A 33 -1.60 -13.37 -14.49
N ASN A 34 -2.10 -13.70 -15.67
CA ASN A 34 -3.42 -13.24 -16.16
C ASN A 34 -4.51 -14.30 -16.08
N VAL A 35 -4.21 -15.48 -15.55
CA VAL A 35 -5.15 -16.60 -15.47
C VAL A 35 -5.79 -16.64 -14.09
N VAL A 36 -7.12 -16.65 -14.04
CA VAL A 36 -7.87 -16.83 -12.77
C VAL A 36 -7.66 -18.27 -12.30
N VAL A 37 -7.13 -18.43 -11.10
CA VAL A 37 -6.87 -19.74 -10.47
C VAL A 37 -7.71 -19.98 -9.24
N GLY A 38 -8.50 -18.98 -8.81
CA GLY A 38 -9.42 -19.12 -7.70
C GLY A 38 -10.30 -17.90 -7.53
N ALA A 39 -11.47 -18.09 -6.93
CA ALA A 39 -12.32 -17.00 -6.53
C ALA A 39 -13.24 -17.43 -5.38
N ARG A 40 -13.53 -16.51 -4.48
CA ARG A 40 -14.47 -16.72 -3.38
C ARG A 40 -15.16 -15.39 -3.03
N MET A 41 -16.45 -15.46 -2.78
CA MET A 41 -17.17 -14.33 -2.19
C MET A 41 -16.76 -14.17 -0.72
N TRP A 42 -16.53 -12.95 -0.32
CA TRP A 42 -16.21 -12.63 1.08
C TRP A 42 -17.35 -13.02 2.02
N ASN A 43 -17.03 -13.71 3.08
CA ASN A 43 -17.98 -14.15 4.11
C ASN A 43 -17.38 -13.96 5.52
N GLY A 44 -16.59 -12.91 5.71
CA GLY A 44 -15.94 -12.60 6.98
C GLY A 44 -14.51 -13.13 7.09
N GLU A 45 -13.88 -12.84 8.22
CA GLU A 45 -12.50 -13.24 8.51
C GLU A 45 -12.24 -14.73 8.24
N TYR A 46 -11.06 -15.02 7.70
CA TYR A 46 -10.63 -16.37 7.31
C TYR A 46 -11.45 -17.04 6.20
N THR A 47 -12.15 -16.24 5.39
CA THR A 47 -12.73 -16.78 4.15
C THR A 47 -11.63 -17.40 3.30
N ASP A 48 -11.83 -18.65 2.89
CA ASP A 48 -10.86 -19.39 2.06
C ASP A 48 -11.00 -19.04 0.58
N ILE A 49 -9.88 -18.89 -0.11
CA ILE A 49 -9.81 -18.85 -1.57
C ILE A 49 -9.13 -20.13 -2.02
N PRO A 50 -9.79 -21.00 -2.80
CA PRO A 50 -9.14 -22.15 -3.40
C PRO A 50 -8.18 -21.67 -4.50
N LEU A 51 -6.94 -22.13 -4.48
CA LEU A 51 -5.90 -21.78 -5.45
C LEU A 51 -5.58 -23.00 -6.29
N MET A 52 -6.07 -23.03 -7.54
CA MET A 52 -5.91 -24.18 -8.44
C MET A 52 -4.54 -24.21 -9.05
N GLY A 53 -3.91 -25.39 -9.03
CA GLY A 53 -2.64 -25.68 -9.66
C GLY A 53 -2.77 -26.38 -11.01
N LEU A 54 -1.71 -26.36 -11.81
CA LEU A 54 -1.63 -27.05 -13.08
C LEU A 54 -1.77 -28.57 -12.88
N ASP A 55 -2.71 -29.16 -13.59
CA ASP A 55 -2.83 -30.61 -13.76
C ASP A 55 -2.42 -30.93 -15.20
N VAL A 56 -1.29 -31.63 -15.36
CA VAL A 56 -0.72 -31.93 -16.68
C VAL A 56 -1.61 -32.82 -17.52
N ASP A 57 -2.53 -33.56 -16.90
CA ASP A 57 -3.48 -34.44 -17.55
C ASP A 57 -4.80 -33.73 -17.93
N ASP A 58 -5.02 -32.49 -17.47
CA ASP A 58 -6.19 -31.69 -17.80
C ASP A 58 -5.81 -30.37 -18.50
N ILE A 59 -6.05 -30.33 -19.83
CA ILE A 59 -5.78 -29.16 -20.66
C ILE A 59 -6.52 -27.88 -20.20
N ASN A 60 -7.61 -28.00 -19.49
CA ASN A 60 -8.37 -26.86 -18.98
C ASN A 60 -7.68 -26.14 -17.83
N THR A 61 -6.62 -26.73 -17.27
CA THR A 61 -5.78 -26.11 -16.23
C THR A 61 -4.55 -25.41 -16.80
N ALA A 62 -4.43 -25.26 -18.12
CA ALA A 62 -3.32 -24.58 -18.76
C ALA A 62 -3.13 -23.16 -18.20
N GLY A 63 -1.93 -22.85 -17.73
CA GLY A 63 -1.59 -21.57 -17.11
C GLY A 63 -1.94 -21.46 -15.62
N TYR A 64 -2.44 -22.53 -15.00
CA TYR A 64 -2.64 -22.59 -13.55
C TYR A 64 -1.29 -22.61 -12.81
N ALA A 65 -1.35 -22.42 -11.48
CA ALA A 65 -0.17 -22.29 -10.65
C ALA A 65 0.67 -23.57 -10.63
N GLU A 66 1.99 -23.40 -10.68
CA GLU A 66 2.98 -24.43 -10.45
C GLU A 66 3.71 -24.19 -9.12
N HIS A 67 4.45 -25.15 -8.63
CA HIS A 67 5.23 -25.00 -7.42
C HIS A 67 6.16 -23.77 -7.50
N GLY A 68 6.02 -22.85 -6.54
CA GLY A 68 6.77 -21.60 -6.50
C GLY A 68 6.13 -20.44 -7.27
N SER A 69 4.99 -20.62 -7.93
CA SER A 69 4.25 -19.51 -8.56
C SER A 69 3.79 -18.48 -7.53
N TYR A 70 3.96 -17.19 -7.86
CA TYR A 70 3.39 -16.09 -7.06
C TYR A 70 1.96 -15.83 -7.48
N ILE A 71 1.04 -15.89 -6.53
CA ILE A 71 -0.37 -15.60 -6.74
C ILE A 71 -0.64 -14.13 -6.41
N SER A 72 -1.26 -13.42 -7.33
CA SER A 72 -1.77 -12.06 -7.10
C SER A 72 -3.28 -12.09 -6.84
N PHE A 73 -3.77 -11.07 -6.14
CA PHE A 73 -5.16 -10.98 -5.75
C PHE A 73 -5.80 -9.71 -6.25
N LYS A 74 -7.08 -9.79 -6.59
CA LYS A 74 -7.95 -8.65 -6.84
C LYS A 74 -9.25 -8.82 -6.06
N ILE A 75 -9.83 -7.69 -5.67
CA ILE A 75 -11.18 -7.64 -5.11
C ILE A 75 -12.12 -7.04 -6.17
N TYR A 76 -13.22 -7.74 -6.44
CA TYR A 76 -14.33 -7.14 -7.14
C TYR A 76 -15.28 -6.57 -6.09
N ASP A 77 -15.28 -5.25 -5.98
CA ASP A 77 -16.20 -4.49 -5.15
C ASP A 77 -17.59 -4.50 -5.83
N ALA A 78 -18.52 -5.22 -5.25
CA ALA A 78 -19.85 -5.39 -5.82
C ALA A 78 -20.69 -4.11 -5.72
N SER A 79 -20.42 -3.26 -4.75
CA SER A 79 -21.13 -2.00 -4.52
C SER A 79 -20.77 -0.94 -5.58
N GLU A 80 -19.50 -0.86 -5.97
CA GLU A 80 -19.01 0.06 -6.99
C GLU A 80 -18.92 -0.58 -8.40
N GLY A 81 -19.04 -1.91 -8.50
CA GLY A 81 -18.86 -2.66 -9.75
C GLY A 81 -17.44 -2.61 -10.28
N LYS A 82 -16.44 -2.49 -9.40
CA LYS A 82 -15.04 -2.21 -9.73
C LYS A 82 -14.13 -3.36 -9.32
N LEU A 83 -13.16 -3.65 -10.17
CA LEU A 83 -12.08 -4.59 -9.87
C LEU A 83 -10.84 -3.83 -9.38
N VAL A 84 -10.35 -4.17 -8.19
CA VAL A 84 -9.27 -3.48 -7.48
C VAL A 84 -8.08 -4.43 -7.29
N ASP A 85 -6.88 -3.98 -7.66
CA ASP A 85 -5.64 -4.73 -7.41
C ASP A 85 -5.26 -4.67 -5.93
N MET A 86 -4.91 -5.84 -5.35
CA MET A 86 -4.58 -5.96 -3.94
C MET A 86 -3.10 -6.23 -3.72
N THR A 87 -2.56 -5.65 -2.66
CA THR A 87 -1.21 -5.92 -2.17
C THR A 87 -1.31 -6.65 -0.84
N LEU A 88 -0.52 -7.70 -0.63
CA LEU A 88 -0.45 -8.37 0.67
C LEU A 88 0.19 -7.43 1.70
N THR A 89 -0.48 -7.28 2.83
CA THR A 89 0.02 -6.55 4.01
C THR A 89 0.58 -7.51 5.06
N GLU A 90 0.14 -8.78 5.02
CA GLU A 90 0.62 -9.88 5.87
C GLU A 90 0.58 -11.20 5.10
N GLY A 91 1.53 -12.11 5.38
CA GLY A 91 1.60 -13.44 4.79
C GLY A 91 2.33 -13.48 3.44
N GLU A 92 2.29 -14.64 2.81
CA GLU A 92 2.93 -14.91 1.51
C GLU A 92 1.95 -15.62 0.58
N SER A 93 2.10 -15.38 -0.74
CA SER A 93 1.23 -15.95 -1.78
C SER A 93 1.97 -16.90 -2.73
N VAL A 94 3.00 -17.59 -2.25
CA VAL A 94 3.72 -18.59 -3.03
C VAL A 94 2.92 -19.89 -3.05
N TRP A 95 2.53 -20.34 -4.24
CA TRP A 95 1.74 -21.54 -4.40
C TRP A 95 2.57 -22.82 -4.18
N THR A 96 2.04 -23.72 -3.38
CA THR A 96 2.54 -25.08 -3.19
C THR A 96 1.34 -26.01 -3.05
N ASN A 97 1.36 -27.16 -3.72
CA ASN A 97 0.24 -28.10 -3.67
C ASN A 97 -0.07 -28.53 -2.22
N ASN A 98 -1.36 -28.54 -1.87
CA ASN A 98 -1.88 -28.84 -0.54
C ASN A 98 -1.44 -27.84 0.56
N ALA A 99 -0.84 -26.70 0.22
CA ALA A 99 -0.53 -25.66 1.20
C ALA A 99 -1.79 -24.96 1.72
N MET A 100 -1.69 -24.50 2.96
CA MET A 100 -2.65 -23.59 3.59
C MET A 100 -1.89 -22.36 4.05
N THR A 101 -2.26 -21.19 3.55
CA THR A 101 -1.63 -19.91 3.90
C THR A 101 -2.67 -18.97 4.49
N VAL A 102 -2.23 -18.04 5.31
CA VAL A 102 -3.07 -16.96 5.84
C VAL A 102 -2.47 -15.64 5.36
N VAL A 103 -3.32 -14.76 4.83
CA VAL A 103 -2.91 -13.45 4.33
C VAL A 103 -3.85 -12.35 4.81
N SER A 104 -3.32 -11.12 4.87
CA SER A 104 -4.10 -9.88 4.88
C SER A 104 -3.74 -9.07 3.65
N MET A 105 -4.68 -8.28 3.11
CA MET A 105 -4.45 -7.54 1.89
C MET A 105 -5.15 -6.18 1.87
N SER A 106 -4.58 -5.22 1.12
CA SER A 106 -5.15 -3.90 0.91
C SER A 106 -4.82 -3.39 -0.49
N ASP A 107 -5.64 -2.52 -1.04
CA ASP A 107 -5.34 -1.75 -2.26
C ASP A 107 -4.35 -0.62 -1.99
N ILE A 108 -4.12 -0.27 -0.74
CA ILE A 108 -3.15 0.75 -0.34
C ILE A 108 -1.75 0.14 -0.40
N ILE A 109 -0.91 0.66 -1.29
CA ILE A 109 0.51 0.33 -1.31
C ILE A 109 1.17 0.99 -0.10
N LEU A 110 1.40 0.20 0.94
CA LEU A 110 2.09 0.68 2.14
C LEU A 110 3.55 1.00 1.82
N PRO A 111 4.08 2.13 2.32
CA PRO A 111 5.47 2.47 2.14
C PRO A 111 6.41 1.43 2.75
N THR A 112 7.49 1.11 2.05
CA THR A 112 8.55 0.20 2.53
C THR A 112 9.81 0.93 2.99
N GLU A 113 9.89 2.25 2.74
CA GLU A 113 11.02 3.09 3.18
C GLU A 113 10.53 4.49 3.58
N VAL A 114 11.32 5.16 4.42
CA VAL A 114 11.07 6.57 4.74
C VAL A 114 11.34 7.41 3.49
N SER A 115 10.35 8.13 3.01
CA SER A 115 10.48 9.07 1.90
C SER A 115 10.07 10.49 2.30
N LEU A 116 10.58 11.48 1.58
CA LEU A 116 10.18 12.88 1.67
C LEU A 116 10.11 13.43 0.25
N SER A 117 8.92 13.64 -0.26
CA SER A 117 8.66 14.13 -1.61
C SER A 117 9.04 15.61 -1.74
N LYS A 118 9.17 16.08 -2.98
CA LYS A 118 9.29 17.52 -3.23
C LYS A 118 7.98 18.19 -2.88
N ALA A 119 8.06 19.34 -2.20
CA ALA A 119 6.88 20.17 -1.93
C ALA A 119 6.20 20.60 -3.25
N TYR A 120 4.89 20.61 -3.27
CA TYR A 120 4.13 21.04 -4.45
C TYR A 120 2.96 21.97 -4.02
N PRO A 121 2.82 23.13 -4.68
CA PRO A 121 3.71 23.70 -5.68
C PRO A 121 5.09 24.10 -5.12
N ASN A 122 6.10 24.16 -5.99
CA ASN A 122 7.43 24.69 -5.64
C ASN A 122 8.07 25.28 -6.92
N PRO A 123 8.27 26.62 -7.05
CA PRO A 123 7.99 27.66 -6.03
C PRO A 123 6.53 27.78 -5.62
N PHE A 124 6.25 28.32 -4.41
CA PHE A 124 4.91 28.40 -3.84
C PHE A 124 4.57 29.80 -3.29
N ASN A 125 3.27 30.10 -3.13
CA ASN A 125 2.74 31.36 -2.61
C ASN A 125 1.34 31.16 -1.99
N PRO A 126 1.07 31.41 -0.73
CA PRO A 126 2.02 31.28 0.38
C PRO A 126 2.05 29.84 0.91
N SER A 127 1.27 28.91 0.31
CA SER A 127 1.09 27.54 0.81
C SER A 127 1.65 26.50 -0.14
N THR A 128 2.15 25.40 0.43
CA THR A 128 2.61 24.22 -0.30
C THR A 128 2.27 22.95 0.47
N THR A 129 2.06 21.86 -0.23
CA THR A 129 1.86 20.53 0.36
C THR A 129 3.18 19.77 0.37
N ILE A 130 3.45 19.11 1.46
CA ILE A 130 4.61 18.26 1.70
C ILE A 130 4.12 16.85 1.98
N SER A 131 4.51 15.89 1.13
CA SER A 131 4.17 14.49 1.30
C SER A 131 5.37 13.71 1.83
N TYR A 132 5.13 12.81 2.78
CA TYR A 132 6.14 11.90 3.31
C TYR A 132 5.57 10.53 3.61
N ASP A 133 6.44 9.51 3.52
CA ASP A 133 6.08 8.13 3.76
C ASP A 133 6.76 7.59 5.02
N VAL A 134 6.03 6.78 5.78
CA VAL A 134 6.49 6.11 7.02
C VAL A 134 6.32 4.60 6.83
N PRO A 135 7.40 3.80 6.84
CA PRO A 135 7.35 2.36 6.50
C PRO A 135 6.91 1.45 7.65
N SER A 136 6.84 1.95 8.86
CA SER A 136 6.36 1.25 10.06
C SER A 136 6.07 2.26 11.15
N ASP A 137 5.37 1.87 12.17
CA ASP A 137 5.08 2.72 13.33
C ASP A 137 6.36 3.25 13.96
N MET A 138 6.56 4.56 13.91
CA MET A 138 7.77 5.20 14.44
C MET A 138 7.56 6.67 14.82
N ASN A 139 8.46 7.18 15.66
CA ASN A 139 8.51 8.61 15.92
C ASN A 139 9.14 9.34 14.75
N ILE A 140 8.48 10.42 14.32
CA ILE A 140 8.99 11.32 13.30
C ILE A 140 9.05 12.75 13.79
N SER A 141 9.87 13.58 13.13
CA SER A 141 9.87 15.02 13.24
C SER A 141 10.02 15.62 11.85
N LEU A 142 9.05 16.42 11.43
CA LEU A 142 9.08 17.18 10.17
C LEU A 142 9.05 18.68 10.50
N ALA A 143 10.12 19.36 10.15
CA ALA A 143 10.28 20.78 10.43
C ALA A 143 10.85 21.55 9.23
N VAL A 144 10.60 22.84 9.19
CA VAL A 144 11.08 23.76 8.16
C VAL A 144 12.11 24.72 8.78
N TYR A 145 13.18 24.95 8.03
CA TYR A 145 14.32 25.77 8.42
C TYR A 145 14.60 26.85 7.37
N ASP A 146 15.04 28.02 7.83
CA ASP A 146 15.58 29.06 6.96
C ASP A 146 17.04 28.74 6.52
N ILE A 147 17.60 29.59 5.65
CA ILE A 147 18.99 29.45 5.16
C ILE A 147 20.06 29.58 6.26
N ARG A 148 19.69 30.09 7.45
CA ARG A 148 20.57 30.20 8.61
C ARG A 148 20.47 28.99 9.53
N GLY A 149 19.64 28.00 9.18
CA GLY A 149 19.40 26.80 9.97
C GLY A 149 18.47 27.01 11.17
N ARG A 150 17.74 28.14 11.25
CA ARG A 150 16.74 28.37 12.28
C ARG A 150 15.45 27.68 11.90
N MET A 151 14.85 26.94 12.81
CA MET A 151 13.52 26.35 12.63
C MET A 151 12.48 27.48 12.57
N VAL A 152 11.68 27.50 11.50
CA VAL A 152 10.62 28.48 11.25
C VAL A 152 9.23 27.88 11.38
N ALA A 153 9.12 26.57 11.27
CA ALA A 153 7.88 25.83 11.50
C ALA A 153 8.17 24.38 11.90
N GLU A 154 7.39 23.82 12.81
CA GLU A 154 7.27 22.39 13.06
C GLU A 154 5.93 21.94 12.46
N LEU A 155 5.98 21.00 11.52
CA LEU A 155 4.81 20.58 10.75
C LEU A 155 4.21 19.27 11.26
N ALA A 156 5.06 18.36 11.74
CA ALA A 156 4.63 17.13 12.39
C ALA A 156 5.70 16.67 13.40
N ASN A 157 5.24 16.13 14.53
CA ASN A 157 6.12 15.59 15.57
C ASN A 157 5.38 14.50 16.35
N GLY A 158 6.07 13.40 16.67
CA GLY A 158 5.55 12.28 17.45
C GLY A 158 5.36 11.00 16.66
N MET A 159 4.65 10.05 17.28
CA MET A 159 4.38 8.74 16.69
C MET A 159 3.49 8.86 15.45
N ARG A 160 3.86 8.14 14.39
CA ARG A 160 3.06 7.92 13.18
C ARG A 160 3.03 6.44 12.89
N GLU A 161 1.85 5.96 12.53
CA GLU A 161 1.64 4.62 12.00
C GLU A 161 2.23 4.48 10.60
N GLN A 162 2.38 3.26 10.12
CA GLN A 162 2.78 3.02 8.73
C GLN A 162 1.80 3.67 7.76
N GLY A 163 2.29 4.45 6.80
CA GLY A 163 1.41 5.11 5.84
C GLY A 163 2.06 6.29 5.11
N ARG A 164 1.27 6.88 4.23
CA ARG A 164 1.58 8.11 3.50
C ARG A 164 0.84 9.27 4.14
N TYR A 165 1.54 10.39 4.30
CA TYR A 165 1.03 11.59 4.97
C TYR A 165 1.25 12.83 4.13
N ASP A 166 0.25 13.70 4.10
CA ASP A 166 0.32 15.01 3.51
C ASP A 166 0.16 16.09 4.59
N VAL A 167 1.00 17.11 4.54
CA VAL A 167 0.93 18.25 5.44
C VAL A 167 1.07 19.53 4.64
N ILE A 168 0.21 20.51 4.95
CA ILE A 168 0.25 21.83 4.31
C ILE A 168 1.08 22.77 5.17
N TRP A 169 2.08 23.41 4.55
CA TRP A 169 2.78 24.53 5.14
C TRP A 169 2.28 25.85 4.57
N ASN A 170 1.67 26.68 5.43
CA ASN A 170 1.33 28.06 5.13
C ASN A 170 2.45 28.98 5.64
N ALA A 171 3.15 29.61 4.71
CA ALA A 171 4.29 30.50 4.97
C ALA A 171 3.91 31.98 4.91
N GLU A 172 2.64 32.34 5.17
CA GLU A 172 2.14 33.73 5.09
C GLU A 172 2.97 34.71 5.93
N ASN A 173 3.49 34.28 7.08
CA ASN A 173 4.30 35.10 7.99
C ASN A 173 5.82 35.01 7.71
N GLN A 174 6.22 34.33 6.63
CA GLN A 174 7.61 34.18 6.25
C GLN A 174 7.98 35.08 5.07
N SER A 175 9.24 35.52 4.96
CA SER A 175 9.73 36.29 3.83
C SER A 175 9.97 35.42 2.60
N SER A 176 9.84 36.00 1.38
CA SER A 176 10.26 35.31 0.16
C SER A 176 11.71 34.84 0.28
N GLY A 177 12.01 33.62 -0.15
CA GLY A 177 13.33 33.06 -0.02
C GLY A 177 13.38 31.52 -0.12
N VAL A 178 14.56 30.99 0.17
CA VAL A 178 14.82 29.55 0.21
C VAL A 178 14.62 29.00 1.61
N TYR A 179 13.93 27.88 1.70
CA TYR A 179 13.66 27.13 2.93
C TYR A 179 14.04 25.66 2.72
N PHE A 180 14.33 24.99 3.81
CA PHE A 180 14.63 23.55 3.82
C PHE A 180 13.64 22.84 4.74
N MET A 181 12.90 21.88 4.22
CA MET A 181 12.17 20.94 5.05
C MET A 181 13.05 19.75 5.39
N LYS A 182 12.98 19.29 6.63
CA LYS A 182 13.76 18.19 7.17
C LYS A 182 12.83 17.21 7.87
N LEU A 183 12.82 15.97 7.38
CA LEU A 183 12.17 14.84 8.02
C LEU A 183 13.23 14.00 8.74
N VAL A 184 13.00 13.71 10.00
CA VAL A 184 13.74 12.72 10.81
C VAL A 184 12.77 11.63 11.20
N ALA A 185 13.09 10.39 10.89
CA ALA A 185 12.28 9.21 11.19
C ALA A 185 13.21 8.06 11.61
N GLY A 186 13.23 7.72 12.88
CA GLY A 186 14.23 6.80 13.43
C GLY A 186 15.66 7.28 13.16
N ASN A 187 16.44 6.45 12.47
CA ASN A 187 17.82 6.76 12.07
C ASN A 187 17.91 7.41 10.67
N THR A 188 16.77 7.59 9.99
CA THR A 188 16.74 8.18 8.65
C THR A 188 16.48 9.67 8.72
N MET A 189 17.23 10.43 7.92
CA MET A 189 17.05 11.87 7.75
C MET A 189 16.96 12.20 6.26
N LYS A 190 15.90 12.88 5.86
CA LYS A 190 15.68 13.38 4.49
C LYS A 190 15.53 14.90 4.53
N THR A 191 16.07 15.59 3.52
CA THR A 191 15.96 17.05 3.40
C THR A 191 15.62 17.42 1.97
N GLN A 192 14.71 18.39 1.80
CA GLN A 192 14.30 18.92 0.51
C GLN A 192 14.30 20.46 0.56
N LYS A 193 14.60 21.10 -0.59
CA LYS A 193 14.60 22.54 -0.75
C LYS A 193 13.24 23.05 -1.26
N MET A 194 12.77 24.16 -0.72
CA MET A 194 11.56 24.86 -1.13
C MET A 194 11.87 26.34 -1.41
N VAL A 195 11.08 26.97 -2.29
CA VAL A 195 11.21 28.37 -2.66
C VAL A 195 9.88 29.08 -2.49
N LEU A 196 9.82 30.02 -1.54
CA LEU A 196 8.67 30.89 -1.33
C LEU A 196 8.83 32.16 -2.17
N ILE A 197 7.79 32.49 -2.93
CA ILE A 197 7.68 33.72 -3.73
C ILE A 197 6.37 34.41 -3.30
N LYS A 198 6.49 35.64 -2.85
CA LYS A 198 5.34 36.53 -2.55
C LYS A 198 5.26 37.63 -3.58
#